data_2cac9873978dfe1500fef5860205b965
#
_entry.id   2cac9873978dfe1500fef5860205b965
#
_cell.length_a   1.000
_cell.length_b   1.000
_cell.length_c   1.000
_cell.angle_alpha   90.00
_cell.angle_beta   90.00
_cell.angle_gamma   90.00
#
_symmetry.space_group_name_H-M   'P 1'
#
loop_
_entity.id
_entity.type
_entity.pdbx_description
1 polymer ?
#
loop_
_entity_poly.entity_id
_entity_poly.type
_entity_poly.pdbx_seq_one_letter_code
_entity_poly.pdbx_strand_id
1 'polypeptide(L)'
;MSAPMSLTLTNPLEHAQAPANGRCRIVLTGGPGGGKTTAADLFRREIGERVVIVPEAATLLFSGGFPRTVDTRARMAAQQAIYHVQTQLENVQSALYPDRVLLCDRGTIDGAAYWPDEPAGFFASVGSSELAELERRGLVLRERRGR
;
A
#
# COMPACT_ATOMS: atom_id res chain seq x y z
N MET A 1 -19.77 -9.18 -17.28
CA MET A 1 -20.56 -8.34 -16.36
C MET A 1 -19.72 -8.08 -15.11
N SER A 2 -19.29 -6.84 -14.93
CA SER A 2 -18.61 -6.43 -13.71
C SER A 2 -19.65 -6.23 -12.61
N ALA A 3 -19.49 -6.91 -11.47
CA ALA A 3 -20.30 -6.66 -10.29
C ALA A 3 -20.06 -5.22 -9.79
N PRO A 4 -21.08 -4.51 -9.32
CA PRO A 4 -20.89 -3.17 -8.78
C PRO A 4 -19.98 -3.25 -7.56
N MET A 5 -18.95 -2.40 -7.55
CA MET A 5 -18.08 -2.18 -6.42
C MET A 5 -18.89 -1.58 -5.29
N SER A 6 -19.21 -2.39 -4.28
CA SER A 6 -19.80 -1.88 -3.04
C SER A 6 -18.67 -1.39 -2.15
N LEU A 7 -18.36 -0.11 -2.24
CA LEU A 7 -17.55 0.58 -1.25
C LEU A 7 -18.43 0.79 -0.01
N THR A 8 -18.31 -0.10 0.95
CA THR A 8 -18.88 0.18 2.28
C THR A 8 -17.94 1.20 2.94
N LEU A 9 -18.23 2.47 2.73
CA LEU A 9 -17.68 3.56 3.52
C LEU A 9 -18.29 3.46 4.92
N THR A 10 -17.70 2.66 5.79
CA THR A 10 -17.81 2.94 7.21
C THR A 10 -17.08 4.26 7.40
N ASN A 11 -17.81 5.23 7.95
CA ASN A 11 -17.33 6.61 8.09
C ASN A 11 -15.90 6.61 8.66
N PRO A 12 -14.87 6.90 7.84
CA PRO A 12 -13.48 6.72 8.27
C PRO A 12 -13.01 7.84 9.19
N LEU A 13 -13.84 8.86 9.40
CA LEU A 13 -13.48 10.03 10.19
C LEU A 13 -13.69 9.84 11.70
N GLU A 14 -14.37 8.77 12.12
CA GLU A 14 -14.66 8.56 13.55
C GLU A 14 -13.53 7.84 14.31
N HIS A 15 -12.58 7.20 13.63
CA HIS A 15 -11.49 6.46 14.29
C HIS A 15 -10.08 6.71 13.70
N ALA A 16 -9.92 7.67 12.82
CA ALA A 16 -8.62 8.07 12.35
C ALA A 16 -7.94 8.95 13.41
N GLN A 17 -7.18 8.33 14.31
CA GLN A 17 -6.15 9.07 15.01
C GLN A 17 -5.20 9.64 13.96
N ALA A 18 -5.12 10.97 13.89
CA ALA A 18 -4.19 11.62 13.00
C ALA A 18 -2.77 11.07 13.25
N PRO A 19 -2.04 10.64 12.21
CA PRO A 19 -0.66 10.20 12.39
C PRO A 19 0.14 11.33 13.03
N ALA A 20 1.14 10.98 13.83
CA ALA A 20 1.95 11.92 14.63
C ALA A 20 2.52 13.11 13.85
N ASN A 21 2.52 13.07 12.53
CA ASN A 21 2.96 14.13 11.61
C ASN A 21 1.82 14.85 10.89
N GLY A 22 0.56 14.70 11.32
CA GLY A 22 -0.59 15.41 10.75
C GLY A 22 -0.97 15.04 9.32
N ARG A 23 -0.36 14.00 8.73
CA ARG A 23 -0.63 13.58 7.35
C ARG A 23 -1.55 12.37 7.31
N CYS A 24 -2.60 12.47 6.51
CA CYS A 24 -3.46 11.35 6.22
C CYS A 24 -2.85 10.46 5.12
N ARG A 25 -2.79 9.17 5.39
CA ARG A 25 -2.39 8.14 4.42
C ARG A 25 -3.54 7.16 4.24
N ILE A 26 -3.87 6.89 2.99
CA ILE A 26 -4.87 5.89 2.62
C ILE A 26 -4.14 4.77 1.88
N VAL A 27 -4.29 3.55 2.33
CA VAL A 27 -3.71 2.37 1.71
C VAL A 27 -4.80 1.54 1.06
N LEU A 28 -4.64 1.29 -0.24
CA LEU A 28 -5.46 0.34 -0.98
C LEU A 28 -4.80 -1.04 -0.92
N THR A 29 -5.51 -2.02 -0.45
CA THR A 29 -5.04 -3.40 -0.37
C THR A 29 -6.05 -4.36 -0.98
N GLY A 30 -5.57 -5.47 -1.52
CA GLY A 30 -6.39 -6.48 -2.17
C GLY A 30 -5.57 -7.36 -3.10
N GLY A 31 -6.16 -8.44 -3.57
CA GLY A 31 -5.51 -9.36 -4.51
C GLY A 31 -5.34 -8.77 -5.92
N PRO A 32 -4.56 -9.44 -6.80
CA PRO A 32 -4.44 -9.05 -8.20
C PRO A 32 -5.82 -8.99 -8.89
N GLY A 33 -6.05 -7.98 -9.73
CA GLY A 33 -7.32 -7.82 -10.46
C GLY A 33 -8.48 -7.29 -9.63
N GLY A 34 -8.24 -6.81 -8.40
CA GLY A 34 -9.26 -6.35 -7.46
C GLY A 34 -9.81 -4.95 -7.67
N GLY A 35 -9.58 -4.28 -8.79
CA GLY A 35 -10.10 -2.94 -9.05
C GLY A 35 -9.42 -1.80 -8.29
N LYS A 36 -8.24 -2.03 -7.69
CA LYS A 36 -7.46 -1.00 -6.97
C LYS A 36 -7.15 0.23 -7.83
N THR A 37 -6.78 0.02 -9.09
CA THR A 37 -6.50 1.11 -10.03
C THR A 37 -7.74 1.96 -10.30
N THR A 38 -8.91 1.31 -10.45
CA THR A 38 -10.18 2.01 -10.62
C THR A 38 -10.56 2.82 -9.39
N ALA A 39 -10.32 2.26 -8.18
CA ALA A 39 -10.55 2.99 -6.94
C ALA A 39 -9.62 4.21 -6.81
N ALA A 40 -8.34 4.07 -7.17
CA ALA A 40 -7.39 5.17 -7.17
C ALA A 40 -7.82 6.28 -8.14
N ASP A 41 -8.26 5.93 -9.34
CA ASP A 41 -8.76 6.89 -10.33
C ASP A 41 -10.05 7.58 -9.87
N LEU A 42 -10.95 6.86 -9.22
CA LEU A 42 -12.15 7.43 -8.64
C LEU A 42 -11.82 8.45 -7.54
N PHE A 43 -10.92 8.11 -6.63
CA PHE A 43 -10.46 9.03 -5.59
C PHE A 43 -9.82 10.28 -6.18
N ARG A 44 -9.01 10.13 -7.21
CA ARG A 44 -8.40 11.26 -7.93
C ARG A 44 -9.47 12.19 -8.53
N ARG A 45 -10.52 11.65 -9.12
CA ARG A 45 -11.62 12.43 -9.70
C ARG A 45 -12.44 13.17 -8.65
N GLU A 46 -12.77 12.48 -7.55
CA GLU A 46 -13.65 13.02 -6.51
C GLU A 46 -12.94 14.00 -5.57
N ILE A 47 -11.68 13.74 -5.23
CA ILE A 47 -10.91 14.52 -4.25
C ILE A 47 -9.93 15.47 -4.96
N GLY A 48 -9.62 15.22 -6.23
CA GLY A 48 -8.81 16.09 -7.06
C GLY A 48 -7.38 16.26 -6.55
N GLU A 49 -6.92 17.51 -6.49
CA GLU A 49 -5.54 17.86 -6.12
C GLU A 49 -5.20 17.65 -4.63
N ARG A 50 -6.15 17.24 -3.81
CA ARG A 50 -5.90 16.92 -2.40
C ARG A 50 -5.22 15.58 -2.20
N VAL A 51 -5.13 14.76 -3.24
CA VAL A 51 -4.57 13.42 -3.22
C VAL A 51 -3.37 13.34 -4.13
N VAL A 52 -2.34 12.64 -3.68
CA VAL A 52 -1.23 12.19 -4.53
C VAL A 52 -1.14 10.67 -4.47
N ILE A 53 -1.00 10.04 -5.64
CA ILE A 53 -0.90 8.59 -5.75
C ILE A 53 0.53 8.16 -5.55
N VAL A 54 0.72 7.20 -4.63
CA VAL A 54 1.96 6.44 -4.49
C VAL A 54 1.80 5.15 -5.28
N PRO A 55 2.53 4.96 -6.39
CA PRO A 55 2.38 3.79 -7.25
C PRO A 55 2.83 2.51 -6.53
N GLU A 56 2.36 1.36 -7.03
CA GLU A 56 2.77 0.06 -6.51
C GLU A 56 4.24 -0.21 -6.79
N ALA A 57 5.05 -0.35 -5.74
CA ALA A 57 6.48 -0.59 -5.86
C ALA A 57 6.82 -1.89 -6.60
N ALA A 58 6.06 -2.96 -6.36
CA ALA A 58 6.24 -4.24 -7.05
C ALA A 58 6.09 -4.09 -8.57
N THR A 59 5.07 -3.35 -9.03
CA THR A 59 4.86 -3.09 -10.45
C THR A 59 6.03 -2.31 -11.06
N LEU A 60 6.53 -1.29 -10.38
CA LEU A 60 7.69 -0.52 -10.84
C LEU A 60 8.94 -1.39 -11.01
N LEU A 61 9.22 -2.22 -10.00
CA LEU A 61 10.40 -3.09 -10.01
C LEU A 61 10.31 -4.16 -11.09
N PHE A 62 9.20 -4.88 -11.16
CA PHE A 62 9.04 -5.96 -12.15
C PHE A 62 8.92 -5.44 -13.57
N SER A 63 8.26 -4.31 -13.79
CA SER A 63 8.22 -3.66 -15.11
C SER A 63 9.58 -3.10 -15.53
N GLY A 64 10.41 -2.73 -14.56
CA GLY A 64 11.78 -2.25 -14.78
C GLY A 64 12.82 -3.35 -14.96
N GLY A 65 12.42 -4.62 -15.00
CA GLY A 65 13.32 -5.75 -15.25
C GLY A 65 13.74 -6.51 -14.00
N PHE A 66 13.14 -6.25 -12.85
CA PHE A 66 13.40 -7.03 -11.63
C PHE A 66 12.98 -8.49 -11.84
N PRO A 67 13.83 -9.49 -11.54
CA PRO A 67 13.54 -10.87 -11.88
C PRO A 67 12.36 -11.44 -11.08
N ARG A 68 11.47 -12.14 -11.76
CA ARG A 68 10.48 -13.01 -11.11
C ARG A 68 11.08 -14.39 -10.94
N THR A 69 10.97 -14.96 -9.75
CA THR A 69 11.59 -16.25 -9.42
C THR A 69 10.76 -17.01 -8.40
N VAL A 70 10.94 -18.34 -8.40
CA VAL A 70 10.40 -19.24 -7.38
C VAL A 70 11.41 -19.59 -6.29
N ASP A 71 12.67 -19.21 -6.47
CA ASP A 71 13.71 -19.41 -5.47
C ASP A 71 13.38 -18.63 -4.18
N THR A 72 13.42 -19.32 -3.04
CA THR A 72 13.00 -18.75 -1.75
C THR A 72 13.85 -17.55 -1.35
N ARG A 73 15.18 -17.64 -1.46
CA ARG A 73 16.08 -16.56 -1.06
C ARG A 73 15.96 -15.34 -1.98
N ALA A 74 15.79 -15.59 -3.27
CA ALA A 74 15.57 -14.52 -4.23
C ALA A 74 14.20 -13.84 -4.03
N ARG A 75 13.16 -14.58 -3.69
CA ARG A 75 11.85 -14.02 -3.32
C ARG A 75 11.93 -13.16 -2.06
N MET A 76 12.66 -13.60 -1.05
CA MET A 76 12.90 -12.80 0.15
C MET A 76 13.59 -11.48 -0.17
N ALA A 77 14.64 -11.50 -0.99
CA ALA A 77 15.33 -10.30 -1.44
C ALA A 77 14.40 -9.36 -2.23
N ALA A 78 13.53 -9.92 -3.08
CA ALA A 78 12.54 -9.15 -3.82
C ALA A 78 11.53 -8.44 -2.90
N GLN A 79 11.02 -9.12 -1.87
CA GLN A 79 10.09 -8.51 -0.91
C GLN A 79 10.77 -7.39 -0.08
N GLN A 80 12.02 -7.56 0.29
CA GLN A 80 12.80 -6.50 0.94
C GLN A 80 12.98 -5.28 0.03
N ALA A 81 13.30 -5.49 -1.24
CA ALA A 81 13.42 -4.42 -2.23
C ALA A 81 12.10 -3.66 -2.41
N ILE A 82 10.99 -4.39 -2.54
CA ILE A 82 9.64 -3.82 -2.67
C ILE A 82 9.31 -2.94 -1.45
N TYR A 83 9.58 -3.43 -0.24
CA TYR A 83 9.35 -2.68 0.99
C TYR A 83 10.12 -1.35 1.00
N HIS A 84 11.42 -1.39 0.71
CA HIS A 84 12.27 -0.20 0.73
C HIS A 84 11.91 0.80 -0.37
N VAL A 85 11.59 0.33 -1.57
CA VAL A 85 11.12 1.19 -2.66
C VAL A 85 9.77 1.82 -2.31
N GLN A 86 8.83 1.05 -1.76
CA GLN A 86 7.54 1.57 -1.31
C GLN A 86 7.72 2.68 -0.27
N THR A 87 8.56 2.44 0.73
CA THR A 87 8.85 3.42 1.78
C THR A 87 9.43 4.71 1.20
N GLN A 88 10.36 4.61 0.27
CA GLN A 88 10.98 5.78 -0.35
C GLN A 88 10.04 6.50 -1.32
N LEU A 89 9.19 5.80 -2.05
CA LEU A 89 8.14 6.41 -2.87
C LEU A 89 7.19 7.26 -2.02
N GLU A 90 6.76 6.73 -0.87
CA GLU A 90 5.94 7.48 0.07
C GLU A 90 6.66 8.73 0.59
N ASN A 91 7.94 8.61 0.91
CA ASN A 91 8.76 9.74 1.36
C ASN A 91 8.91 10.81 0.27
N VAL A 92 9.17 10.41 -0.96
CA VAL A 92 9.28 11.32 -2.12
C VAL A 92 7.98 12.09 -2.32
N GLN A 93 6.85 11.40 -2.37
CA GLN A 93 5.55 12.04 -2.58
C GLN A 93 5.16 12.94 -1.40
N SER A 94 5.49 12.54 -0.18
CA SER A 94 5.32 13.37 1.01
C SER A 94 6.12 14.67 0.96
N ALA A 95 7.34 14.60 0.47
CA ALA A 95 8.22 15.77 0.37
C ALA A 95 7.78 16.72 -0.74
N LEU A 96 7.36 16.19 -1.90
CA LEU A 96 6.92 16.98 -3.04
C LEU A 96 5.53 17.60 -2.82
N TYR A 97 4.65 16.91 -2.11
CA TYR A 97 3.26 17.32 -1.90
C TYR A 97 2.87 17.30 -0.41
N PRO A 98 3.43 18.22 0.40
CA PRO A 98 3.27 18.18 1.86
C PRO A 98 1.83 18.36 2.34
N ASP A 99 0.97 18.98 1.52
CA ASP A 99 -0.43 19.28 1.88
C ASP A 99 -1.44 18.28 1.30
N ARG A 100 -0.96 17.21 0.66
CA ARG A 100 -1.82 16.21 0.04
C ARG A 100 -1.91 14.94 0.86
N VAL A 101 -3.06 14.27 0.74
CA VAL A 101 -3.25 12.90 1.24
C VAL A 101 -2.49 11.93 0.35
N LEU A 102 -1.71 11.03 0.94
CA LEU A 102 -1.06 9.94 0.20
C LEU A 102 -2.07 8.82 -0.03
N LEU A 103 -2.31 8.49 -1.29
CA LEU A 103 -3.08 7.32 -1.69
C LEU A 103 -2.12 6.25 -2.19
N CYS A 104 -1.84 5.26 -1.34
CA CYS A 104 -0.87 4.21 -1.63
C CYS A 104 -1.56 3.03 -2.31
N ASP A 105 -1.11 2.69 -3.51
CA ASP A 105 -1.46 1.41 -4.14
C ASP A 105 -0.58 0.32 -3.53
N ARG A 106 -1.14 -0.40 -2.57
CA ARG A 106 -0.53 -1.29 -1.59
C ARG A 106 0.33 -0.59 -0.53
N GLY A 107 0.36 -1.20 0.66
CA GLY A 107 1.15 -0.74 1.80
C GLY A 107 2.41 -1.55 2.03
N THR A 108 3.21 -1.07 2.95
CA THR A 108 4.46 -1.72 3.37
C THR A 108 4.26 -3.08 4.04
N ILE A 109 3.06 -3.34 4.58
CA ILE A 109 2.70 -4.62 5.21
C ILE A 109 2.44 -5.73 4.19
N ASP A 110 2.04 -5.39 2.97
CA ASP A 110 1.57 -6.37 1.98
C ASP A 110 2.66 -7.39 1.61
N GLY A 111 3.93 -7.05 1.74
CA GLY A 111 5.05 -7.96 1.55
C GLY A 111 5.07 -9.16 2.51
N ALA A 112 4.52 -9.01 3.72
CA ALA A 112 4.46 -10.09 4.69
C ALA A 112 3.61 -11.28 4.21
N ALA A 113 2.59 -11.03 3.40
CA ALA A 113 1.74 -12.07 2.83
C ALA A 113 2.47 -12.94 1.78
N TYR A 114 3.55 -12.44 1.20
CA TYR A 114 4.38 -13.12 0.21
C TYR A 114 5.68 -13.67 0.80
N TRP A 115 5.90 -13.45 2.09
CA TRP A 115 7.09 -13.97 2.78
C TRP A 115 6.98 -15.49 2.94
N PRO A 116 8.07 -16.26 2.67
CA PRO A 116 8.01 -17.72 2.69
C PRO A 116 7.75 -18.34 4.06
N ASP A 117 8.16 -17.64 5.12
CA ASP A 117 8.06 -18.09 6.50
C ASP A 117 7.04 -17.26 7.29
N GLU A 118 7.22 -17.19 8.62
CA GLU A 118 6.37 -16.39 9.49
C GLU A 118 6.43 -14.89 9.14
N PRO A 119 5.28 -14.18 9.11
CA PRO A 119 5.23 -12.75 8.80
C PRO A 119 6.16 -11.88 9.67
N ALA A 120 6.37 -12.27 10.93
CA ALA A 120 7.30 -11.56 11.82
C ALA A 120 8.74 -11.52 11.28
N GLY A 121 9.16 -12.56 10.57
CA GLY A 121 10.46 -12.61 9.92
C GLY A 121 10.63 -11.56 8.82
N PHE A 122 9.58 -11.26 8.10
CA PHE A 122 9.58 -10.18 7.11
C PHE A 122 9.86 -8.82 7.77
N PHE A 123 9.12 -8.47 8.78
CA PHE A 123 9.30 -7.19 9.47
C PHE A 123 10.69 -7.05 10.08
N ALA A 124 11.19 -8.10 10.73
CA ALA A 124 12.54 -8.13 11.29
C ALA A 124 13.60 -7.92 10.20
N SER A 125 13.41 -8.52 9.02
CA SER A 125 14.36 -8.44 7.90
C SER A 125 14.52 -7.04 7.33
N VAL A 126 13.48 -6.20 7.44
CA VAL A 126 13.48 -4.81 6.96
C VAL A 126 13.70 -3.79 8.09
N GLY A 127 14.03 -4.26 9.28
CA GLY A 127 14.29 -3.40 10.44
C GLY A 127 13.05 -2.73 11.04
N SER A 128 11.89 -3.37 10.91
CA SER A 128 10.61 -2.86 11.39
C SER A 128 9.89 -3.87 12.28
N SER A 129 8.66 -3.57 12.63
CA SER A 129 7.73 -4.48 13.31
C SER A 129 6.33 -4.34 12.74
N GLU A 130 5.51 -5.35 12.93
CA GLU A 130 4.11 -5.29 12.51
C GLU A 130 3.39 -4.09 13.12
N LEU A 131 3.61 -3.84 14.40
CA LEU A 131 2.99 -2.72 15.12
C LEU A 131 3.42 -1.37 14.53
N ALA A 132 4.72 -1.18 14.28
CA ALA A 132 5.22 0.07 13.69
C ALA A 132 4.62 0.33 12.29
N GLU A 133 4.47 -0.73 11.48
CA GLU A 133 3.87 -0.62 10.16
C GLU A 133 2.35 -0.40 10.21
N LEU A 134 1.66 -0.98 11.19
CA LEU A 134 0.24 -0.70 11.43
C LEU A 134 0.00 0.75 11.85
N GLU A 135 0.81 1.29 12.73
CA GLU A 135 0.75 2.69 13.13
C GLU A 135 1.03 3.64 11.96
N ARG A 136 1.98 3.29 11.11
CA ARG A 136 2.32 4.05 9.90
C ARG A 136 1.23 4.04 8.83
N ARG A 137 0.41 3.02 8.81
CA ARG A 137 -0.53 2.68 7.74
C ARG A 137 -1.66 3.69 7.54
N GLY A 138 -2.11 4.33 8.63
CA GLY A 138 -3.27 5.20 8.57
C GLY A 138 -4.56 4.45 8.20
N LEU A 139 -5.36 5.01 7.30
CA LEU A 139 -6.60 4.41 6.82
C LEU A 139 -6.31 3.32 5.79
N VAL A 140 -6.91 2.15 5.96
CA VAL A 140 -6.81 1.03 5.02
C VAL A 140 -8.16 0.75 4.39
N LEU A 141 -8.19 0.80 3.06
CA LEU A 141 -9.32 0.35 2.27
C LEU A 141 -8.99 -1.03 1.69
N ARG A 142 -9.76 -2.01 2.13
CA ARG A 142 -9.67 -3.38 1.61
C ARG A 142 -10.84 -3.65 0.68
N GLU A 143 -10.54 -4.07 -0.52
CA GLU A 143 -11.56 -4.62 -1.39
C GLU A 143 -12.05 -5.96 -0.84
N ARG A 144 -13.37 -6.06 -0.59
CA ARG A 144 -14.00 -7.35 -0.35
C ARG A 144 -14.35 -7.96 -1.69
N ARG A 145 -13.84 -9.15 -1.95
CA ARG A 145 -14.41 -9.99 -3.01
C ARG A 145 -15.87 -10.22 -2.64
N GLY A 146 -16.80 -9.75 -3.47
CA GLY A 146 -18.18 -10.16 -3.39
C GLY A 146 -18.27 -11.69 -3.47
N ARG A 147 -19.05 -12.31 -2.59
CA ARG A 147 -19.38 -13.74 -2.67
C ARG A 147 -20.23 -13.98 -3.90
#